data_5756949fd67ebd74496fd6a9c0145db6
#
_entry.id   5756949fd67ebd74496fd6a9c0145db6
#
_cell.length_a   1.000
_cell.length_b   1.000
_cell.length_c   1.000
_cell.angle_alpha   90.00
_cell.angle_beta   90.00
_cell.angle_gamma   90.00
#
_symmetry.space_group_name_H-M   'P 1'
#
loop_
_entity.id
_entity.type
_entity.pdbx_description
1 polymer ?
#
loop_
_entity_poly.entity_id
_entity_poly.type
_entity_poly.pdbx_seq_one_letter_code
_entity_poly.pdbx_strand_id
1 'polypeptide(L)'
;MCIRDSFYLLEEVVWLAVPILLVLILAFVLMLPGYFSQEPNEARVMVFFGKYEGTFKRTGFYWVNPFMNKKKLSLRARNLDVEPIKVNDKIGNPVLIGLVLVWKLKDTYKAMFEIDAQTMAEKGNGQVSVTVAGRMNAFEAFVRVQSDAALRQVAGEYAYDDNEHDKNELTLRGGGEEINNQLEHQL
;
A
#
# COMPACT_ATOMS: atom_id res chain seq x y z
N MET A 1 27.51 45.87 50.73
CA MET A 1 26.24 46.15 50.05
C MET A 1 26.10 45.43 48.70
N CYS A 2 27.11 44.76 48.19
CA CYS A 2 27.03 44.11 46.82
C CYS A 2 26.64 42.61 46.79
N ILE A 3 26.74 41.86 47.89
CA ILE A 3 26.51 40.41 47.82
C ILE A 3 25.01 40.08 47.87
N ARG A 4 24.24 40.83 48.64
CA ARG A 4 22.80 40.59 48.80
C ARG A 4 21.97 40.96 47.56
N ASP A 5 22.38 42.00 46.85
CA ASP A 5 21.71 42.42 45.60
C ASP A 5 21.98 41.45 44.44
N SER A 6 23.14 40.78 44.46
CA SER A 6 23.48 39.71 43.50
C SER A 6 22.62 38.45 43.71
N PHE A 7 22.25 38.13 44.95
CA PHE A 7 21.36 36.99 45.24
C PHE A 7 19.92 37.24 44.77
N TYR A 8 19.39 38.43 44.98
CA TYR A 8 18.04 38.77 44.47
C TYR A 8 17.95 38.75 42.97
N LEU A 9 18.98 39.24 42.26
CA LEU A 9 19.06 39.17 40.79
C LEU A 9 19.16 37.72 40.29
N LEU A 10 19.88 36.86 41.01
CA LEU A 10 19.93 35.42 40.70
C LEU A 10 18.59 34.74 40.90
N GLU A 11 17.84 35.03 41.96
CA GLU A 11 16.51 34.49 42.19
C GLU A 11 15.52 34.92 41.10
N GLU A 12 15.48 36.19 40.70
CA GLU A 12 14.60 36.65 39.60
C GLU A 12 14.96 36.01 38.26
N VAL A 13 16.26 35.89 37.95
CA VAL A 13 16.70 35.22 36.74
C VAL A 13 16.32 33.75 36.73
N VAL A 14 16.44 33.05 37.86
CA VAL A 14 16.05 31.63 37.97
C VAL A 14 14.53 31.44 37.78
N TRP A 15 13.72 32.32 38.38
CA TRP A 15 12.25 32.26 38.26
C TRP A 15 11.77 32.45 36.81
N LEU A 16 12.48 33.24 36.01
CA LEU A 16 12.20 33.41 34.57
C LEU A 16 12.83 32.31 33.72
N ALA A 17 14.03 31.86 34.07
CA ALA A 17 14.77 30.86 33.29
C ALA A 17 14.11 29.45 33.36
N VAL A 18 13.58 29.06 34.52
CA VAL A 18 12.95 27.74 34.70
C VAL A 18 11.74 27.53 33.78
N PRO A 19 10.73 28.42 33.70
CA PRO A 19 9.58 28.23 32.82
C PRO A 19 9.99 28.30 31.31
N ILE A 20 10.95 29.15 30.97
CA ILE A 20 11.47 29.21 29.60
C ILE A 20 12.14 27.89 29.21
N LEU A 21 12.99 27.33 30.08
CA LEU A 21 13.64 26.06 29.85
C LEU A 21 12.60 24.94 29.71
N LEU A 22 11.57 24.93 30.53
CA LEU A 22 10.49 23.93 30.49
C LEU A 22 9.71 24.00 29.17
N VAL A 23 9.41 25.21 28.69
CA VAL A 23 8.76 25.41 27.38
C VAL A 23 9.65 24.93 26.24
N LEU A 24 10.96 25.21 26.30
CA LEU A 24 11.92 24.76 25.28
C LEU A 24 12.03 23.22 25.25
N ILE A 25 12.08 22.58 26.41
CA ILE A 25 12.10 21.12 26.52
C ILE A 25 10.80 20.53 25.94
N LEU A 26 9.65 21.10 26.29
CA LEU A 26 8.35 20.66 25.79
C LEU A 26 8.29 20.81 24.25
N ALA A 27 8.72 21.95 23.71
CA ALA A 27 8.79 22.18 22.27
C ALA A 27 9.72 21.18 21.57
N PHE A 28 10.89 20.90 22.18
CA PHE A 28 11.82 19.92 21.67
C PHE A 28 11.22 18.51 21.64
N VAL A 29 10.56 18.08 22.71
CA VAL A 29 9.89 16.77 22.76
C VAL A 29 8.77 16.65 21.73
N LEU A 30 8.01 17.73 21.48
CA LEU A 30 6.98 17.75 20.45
C LEU A 30 7.54 17.70 19.02
N MET A 31 8.77 18.14 18.81
CA MET A 31 9.44 18.10 17.50
C MET A 31 9.98 16.69 17.14
N LEU A 32 10.28 15.83 18.12
CA LEU A 32 10.87 14.50 17.90
C LEU A 32 10.06 13.58 16.98
N PRO A 33 8.73 13.43 17.10
CA PRO A 33 7.95 12.54 16.24
C PRO A 33 7.87 13.00 14.79
N GLY A 34 8.38 14.21 14.46
CA GLY A 34 8.51 14.70 13.09
C GLY A 34 9.53 13.95 12.24
N TYR A 35 10.57 13.40 12.85
CA TYR A 35 11.64 12.70 12.14
C TYR A 35 11.22 11.32 11.66
N PHE A 36 11.66 10.95 10.45
CA PHE A 36 11.49 9.60 9.92
C PHE A 36 12.57 9.28 8.88
N SER A 37 12.89 7.99 8.78
CA SER A 37 13.73 7.45 7.71
C SER A 37 12.87 6.79 6.65
N GLN A 38 13.25 6.96 5.38
CA GLN A 38 12.57 6.40 4.23
C GLN A 38 13.51 5.43 3.49
N GLU A 39 13.10 4.18 3.36
CA GLU A 39 13.84 3.16 2.64
C GLU A 39 13.53 3.18 1.12
N PRO A 40 14.42 2.61 0.28
CA PRO A 40 14.15 2.44 -1.15
C PRO A 40 12.90 1.57 -1.38
N ASN A 41 12.14 1.89 -2.43
CA ASN A 41 10.90 1.19 -2.79
C ASN A 41 9.84 1.17 -1.69
N GLU A 42 9.80 2.21 -0.88
CA GLU A 42 8.74 2.50 0.06
C GLU A 42 8.13 3.87 -0.25
N ALA A 43 6.87 4.01 0.06
CA ALA A 43 6.17 5.28 0.01
C ALA A 43 5.54 5.59 1.36
N ARG A 44 5.50 6.87 1.72
CA ARG A 44 4.71 7.34 2.86
C ARG A 44 3.64 8.30 2.39
N VAL A 45 2.41 7.89 2.62
CA VAL A 45 1.23 8.73 2.40
C VAL A 45 1.07 9.63 3.61
N MET A 46 1.07 10.93 3.37
CA MET A 46 0.96 11.97 4.39
C MET A 46 -0.46 12.49 4.44
N VAL A 47 -1.07 12.38 5.62
CA VAL A 47 -2.44 12.85 5.88
C VAL A 47 -2.41 13.81 7.05
N PHE A 48 -2.89 15.03 6.83
CA PHE A 48 -2.99 16.07 7.85
C PHE A 48 -4.47 16.31 8.18
N PHE A 49 -4.88 15.99 9.40
CA PHE A 49 -6.27 16.09 9.87
C PHE A 49 -7.32 15.54 8.87
N GLY A 50 -7.03 14.38 8.26
CA GLY A 50 -7.92 13.75 7.28
C GLY A 50 -7.71 14.19 5.83
N LYS A 51 -6.99 15.29 5.58
CA LYS A 51 -6.68 15.76 4.23
C LYS A 51 -5.39 15.10 3.72
N TYR A 52 -5.43 14.60 2.50
CA TYR A 52 -4.25 14.10 1.80
C TYR A 52 -3.37 15.27 1.36
N GLU A 53 -2.12 15.30 1.83
CA GLU A 53 -1.13 16.33 1.49
C GLU A 53 -0.15 15.86 0.42
N GLY A 54 0.01 14.55 0.26
CA GLY A 54 0.90 14.00 -0.76
C GLY A 54 1.52 12.67 -0.37
N THR A 55 2.30 12.11 -1.32
CA THR A 55 3.06 10.88 -1.11
C THR A 55 4.55 11.16 -1.24
N PHE A 56 5.29 10.80 -0.20
CA PHE A 56 6.73 10.93 -0.15
C PHE A 56 7.38 9.61 -0.59
N LYS A 57 8.24 9.67 -1.64
CA LYS A 57 8.91 8.49 -2.23
C LYS A 57 10.43 8.57 -2.20
N ARG A 58 11.02 9.74 -1.82
CA ARG A 58 12.47 9.92 -1.80
C ARG A 58 13.08 9.19 -0.60
N THR A 59 14.19 8.50 -0.84
CA THR A 59 14.96 7.82 0.20
C THR A 59 15.78 8.81 1.02
N GLY A 60 15.97 8.53 2.31
CA GLY A 60 16.77 9.35 3.20
C GLY A 60 16.10 9.60 4.55
N PHE A 61 16.66 10.55 5.28
CA PHE A 61 16.18 10.97 6.57
C PHE A 61 15.55 12.37 6.45
N TYR A 62 14.31 12.48 6.92
CA TYR A 62 13.52 13.70 6.73
C TYR A 62 12.78 14.08 8.01
N TRP A 63 12.45 15.36 8.07
CA TRP A 63 11.57 15.89 9.11
C TRP A 63 10.32 16.48 8.46
N VAL A 64 9.17 16.18 9.02
CA VAL A 64 7.88 16.75 8.65
C VAL A 64 7.10 17.12 9.90
N ASN A 65 6.04 17.88 9.74
CA ASN A 65 5.17 18.27 10.84
C ASN A 65 4.77 17.05 11.69
N PRO A 66 5.01 17.06 13.01
CA PRO A 66 4.70 15.94 13.91
C PRO A 66 3.22 15.56 13.95
N PHE A 67 2.32 16.49 13.64
CA PHE A 67 0.87 16.24 13.60
C PHE A 67 0.41 15.51 12.33
N MET A 68 1.29 15.28 11.36
CA MET A 68 0.97 14.50 10.17
C MET A 68 0.93 13.01 10.47
N ASN A 69 -0.16 12.36 10.07
CA ASN A 69 -0.25 10.91 10.07
C ASN A 69 0.51 10.36 8.86
N LYS A 70 1.47 9.46 9.12
CA LYS A 70 2.38 8.89 8.13
C LYS A 70 2.02 7.42 7.91
N LYS A 71 1.36 7.11 6.79
CA LYS A 71 1.01 5.72 6.44
C LYS A 71 2.05 5.17 5.47
N LYS A 72 2.80 4.17 5.91
CA LYS A 72 3.86 3.52 5.13
C LYS A 72 3.27 2.46 4.20
N LEU A 73 3.71 2.42 2.93
CA LEU A 73 3.35 1.45 1.91
C LEU A 73 4.62 0.90 1.24
N SER A 74 4.58 -0.35 0.80
CA SER A 74 5.64 -0.94 -0.01
C SER A 74 5.32 -0.78 -1.50
N LEU A 75 6.31 -0.35 -2.27
CA LEU A 75 6.25 -0.26 -3.75
C LEU A 75 7.00 -1.42 -4.41
N ARG A 76 7.49 -2.39 -3.62
CA ARG A 76 8.19 -3.56 -4.15
C ARG A 76 7.21 -4.43 -4.92
N ALA A 77 7.69 -4.99 -6.04
CA ALA A 77 6.93 -6.00 -6.77
C ALA A 77 6.75 -7.24 -5.89
N ARG A 78 5.59 -7.88 -6.00
CA ARG A 78 5.21 -9.09 -5.27
C ARG A 78 4.67 -10.12 -6.24
N ASN A 79 4.99 -11.37 -5.99
CA ASN A 79 4.40 -12.49 -6.70
C ASN A 79 3.12 -12.92 -6.01
N LEU A 80 2.11 -13.19 -6.78
CA LEU A 80 0.86 -13.81 -6.36
C LEU A 80 0.69 -15.09 -7.15
N ASP A 81 0.65 -16.20 -6.46
CA ASP A 81 0.28 -17.50 -6.99
C ASP A 81 -1.18 -17.76 -6.64
N VAL A 82 -2.02 -17.88 -7.67
CA VAL A 82 -3.43 -18.13 -7.51
C VAL A 82 -3.69 -19.61 -7.75
N GLU A 83 -4.35 -20.26 -6.78
CA GLU A 83 -4.72 -21.66 -6.90
C GLU A 83 -5.56 -21.86 -8.18
N PRO A 84 -5.36 -23.00 -8.89
CA PRO A 84 -6.11 -23.29 -10.10
C PRO A 84 -7.61 -23.24 -9.86
N ILE A 85 -8.30 -22.41 -10.64
CA ILE A 85 -9.76 -22.29 -10.60
C ILE A 85 -10.39 -23.04 -11.75
N LYS A 86 -11.56 -23.63 -11.48
CA LYS A 86 -12.39 -24.26 -12.50
C LYS A 86 -13.19 -23.18 -13.21
N VAL A 87 -12.99 -23.06 -14.51
CA VAL A 87 -13.71 -22.14 -15.39
C VAL A 87 -14.27 -22.89 -16.59
N ASN A 88 -15.32 -22.35 -17.21
CA ASN A 88 -15.82 -22.89 -18.45
C ASN A 88 -15.27 -22.09 -19.62
N ASP A 89 -14.84 -22.80 -20.66
CA ASP A 89 -14.42 -22.19 -21.92
C ASP A 89 -15.64 -21.65 -22.72
N LYS A 90 -15.38 -21.07 -23.91
CA LYS A 90 -16.40 -20.55 -24.83
C LYS A 90 -17.45 -21.60 -25.22
N ILE A 91 -17.09 -22.87 -25.24
CA ILE A 91 -17.95 -23.98 -25.64
C ILE A 91 -18.70 -24.57 -24.45
N GLY A 92 -18.27 -24.25 -23.23
CA GLY A 92 -18.83 -24.77 -21.97
C GLY A 92 -18.05 -25.93 -21.35
N ASN A 93 -16.88 -26.27 -21.87
CA ASN A 93 -16.02 -27.29 -21.28
C ASN A 93 -15.37 -26.79 -20.00
N PRO A 94 -15.38 -27.56 -18.92
CA PRO A 94 -14.72 -27.17 -17.67
C PRO A 94 -13.21 -27.38 -17.80
N VAL A 95 -12.45 -26.30 -17.63
CA VAL A 95 -10.97 -26.30 -17.61
C VAL A 95 -10.47 -25.80 -16.27
N LEU A 96 -9.31 -26.30 -15.82
CA LEU A 96 -8.60 -25.83 -14.64
C LEU A 96 -7.45 -24.94 -15.09
N ILE A 97 -7.48 -23.68 -14.67
CA ILE A 97 -6.45 -22.71 -15.04
C ILE A 97 -5.83 -22.14 -13.78
N GLY A 98 -4.50 -22.22 -13.66
CA GLY A 98 -3.69 -21.55 -12.64
C GLY A 98 -3.11 -20.25 -13.20
N LEU A 99 -2.92 -19.26 -12.33
CA LEU A 99 -2.37 -17.96 -12.68
C LEU A 99 -1.24 -17.59 -11.72
N VAL A 100 -0.09 -17.22 -12.27
CA VAL A 100 0.99 -16.59 -11.53
C VAL A 100 1.13 -15.15 -12.01
N LEU A 101 1.06 -14.21 -11.10
CA LEU A 101 0.97 -12.80 -11.38
C LEU A 101 2.01 -12.03 -10.57
N VAL A 102 2.70 -11.08 -11.20
CA VAL A 102 3.60 -10.13 -10.53
C VAL A 102 2.94 -8.75 -10.50
N TRP A 103 2.73 -8.21 -9.32
CA TRP A 103 2.04 -6.94 -9.13
C TRP A 103 2.82 -5.98 -8.24
N LYS A 104 2.58 -4.68 -8.39
CA LYS A 104 3.15 -3.63 -7.54
C LYS A 104 2.20 -2.44 -7.44
N LEU A 105 2.28 -1.69 -6.35
CA LEU A 105 1.55 -0.43 -6.20
C LEU A 105 2.18 0.66 -7.08
N LYS A 106 1.39 1.25 -7.98
CA LYS A 106 1.76 2.38 -8.82
C LYS A 106 1.22 3.69 -8.24
N ASP A 107 -0.08 3.72 -7.95
CA ASP A 107 -0.77 4.88 -7.39
C ASP A 107 -1.10 4.66 -5.91
N THR A 108 -0.41 5.40 -5.06
CA THR A 108 -0.54 5.33 -3.61
C THR A 108 -1.79 6.01 -3.07
N TYR A 109 -2.32 7.02 -3.82
CA TYR A 109 -3.56 7.69 -3.44
C TYR A 109 -4.74 6.76 -3.65
N LYS A 110 -4.89 6.21 -4.85
CA LYS A 110 -5.96 5.25 -5.16
C LYS A 110 -5.93 4.04 -4.23
N ALA A 111 -4.75 3.46 -4.03
CA ALA A 111 -4.58 2.32 -3.15
C ALA A 111 -5.00 2.61 -1.68
N MET A 112 -4.84 3.84 -1.21
CA MET A 112 -5.11 4.17 0.19
C MET A 112 -6.53 4.69 0.45
N PHE A 113 -7.17 5.32 -0.55
CA PHE A 113 -8.41 6.06 -0.35
C PHE A 113 -9.56 5.61 -1.26
N GLU A 114 -9.28 4.97 -2.40
CA GLU A 114 -10.29 4.53 -3.35
C GLU A 114 -10.54 3.02 -3.27
N ILE A 115 -9.50 2.23 -2.94
CA ILE A 115 -9.63 0.78 -2.83
C ILE A 115 -9.92 0.41 -1.38
N ASP A 116 -11.11 -0.08 -1.10
CA ASP A 116 -11.46 -0.65 0.20
C ASP A 116 -10.97 -2.11 0.31
N ALA A 117 -9.67 -2.26 0.37
CA ALA A 117 -9.04 -3.56 0.57
C ALA A 117 -9.29 -4.13 1.99
N GLN A 118 -9.79 -3.32 2.93
CA GLN A 118 -10.02 -3.74 4.31
C GLN A 118 -11.19 -4.68 4.44
N THR A 119 -12.27 -4.48 3.67
CA THR A 119 -13.44 -5.36 3.67
C THR A 119 -13.15 -6.76 3.16
N MET A 120 -12.12 -6.92 2.32
CA MET A 120 -11.71 -8.24 1.80
C MET A 120 -10.77 -9.00 2.74
N ALA A 121 -9.98 -8.30 3.55
CA ALA A 121 -9.11 -8.90 4.56
C ALA A 121 -9.89 -9.47 5.76
N GLU A 122 -11.09 -8.99 6.02
CA GLU A 122 -11.92 -9.38 7.16
C GLU A 122 -12.48 -10.81 7.07
N LYS A 123 -12.49 -11.41 5.87
CA LYS A 123 -12.89 -12.81 5.66
C LYS A 123 -11.87 -13.86 6.17
N GLY A 124 -10.66 -13.42 6.50
CA GLY A 124 -9.58 -14.24 7.04
C GLY A 124 -9.17 -13.76 8.44
N ASN A 125 -9.93 -14.14 9.47
CA ASN A 125 -9.56 -14.10 10.89
C ASN A 125 -8.90 -12.81 11.41
N GLY A 126 -9.69 -11.75 11.61
CA GLY A 126 -9.54 -10.74 12.65
C GLY A 126 -8.31 -9.85 12.62
N GLN A 127 -8.54 -8.59 12.78
CA GLN A 127 -7.62 -7.46 12.95
C GLN A 127 -6.85 -7.06 11.69
N VAL A 128 -7.39 -6.08 11.00
CA VAL A 128 -6.62 -5.27 10.03
C VAL A 128 -5.43 -4.68 10.79
N SER A 129 -4.31 -5.34 10.67
CA SER A 129 -3.07 -4.90 11.28
C SER A 129 -2.70 -3.53 10.67
N VAL A 130 -2.55 -2.53 11.53
CA VAL A 130 -2.09 -1.17 11.18
C VAL A 130 -0.67 -1.21 10.55
N THR A 131 -0.05 -2.39 10.52
CA THR A 131 1.28 -2.64 9.97
C THR A 131 1.28 -2.55 8.44
N VAL A 132 2.47 -2.30 7.87
CA VAL A 132 2.70 -2.32 6.41
C VAL A 132 2.33 -3.68 5.83
N ALA A 133 2.70 -4.78 6.50
CA ALA A 133 2.39 -6.13 6.07
C ALA A 133 0.88 -6.37 5.97
N GLY A 134 0.10 -5.98 6.98
CA GLY A 134 -1.36 -6.15 6.96
C GLY A 134 -2.03 -5.40 5.81
N ARG A 135 -1.61 -4.16 5.53
CA ARG A 135 -2.11 -3.41 4.37
C ARG A 135 -1.75 -4.08 3.04
N MET A 136 -0.51 -4.56 2.92
CA MET A 136 -0.09 -5.23 1.69
C MET A 136 -0.81 -6.55 1.46
N ASN A 137 -1.14 -7.30 2.51
CA ASN A 137 -1.94 -8.53 2.41
C ASN A 137 -3.40 -8.22 2.00
N ALA A 138 -3.96 -7.08 2.46
CA ALA A 138 -5.27 -6.64 2.01
C ALA A 138 -5.29 -6.30 0.51
N PHE A 139 -4.25 -5.62 0.00
CA PHE A 139 -4.11 -5.38 -1.45
C PHE A 139 -3.89 -6.67 -2.23
N GLU A 140 -3.15 -7.62 -1.69
CA GLU A 140 -2.96 -8.94 -2.32
C GLU A 140 -4.29 -9.68 -2.44
N ALA A 141 -5.13 -9.67 -1.40
CA ALA A 141 -6.46 -10.26 -1.45
C ALA A 141 -7.35 -9.57 -2.51
N PHE A 142 -7.26 -8.25 -2.63
CA PHE A 142 -7.96 -7.50 -3.68
C PHE A 142 -7.49 -7.92 -5.07
N VAL A 143 -6.17 -7.94 -5.32
CA VAL A 143 -5.60 -8.36 -6.61
C VAL A 143 -6.00 -9.79 -6.95
N ARG A 144 -6.01 -10.71 -5.97
CA ARG A 144 -6.47 -12.11 -6.16
C ARG A 144 -7.90 -12.18 -6.68
N VAL A 145 -8.81 -11.44 -6.07
CA VAL A 145 -10.22 -11.44 -6.50
C VAL A 145 -10.38 -10.85 -7.90
N GLN A 146 -9.65 -9.78 -8.22
CA GLN A 146 -9.69 -9.18 -9.54
C GLN A 146 -9.09 -10.10 -10.60
N SER A 147 -7.98 -10.77 -10.29
CA SER A 147 -7.37 -11.73 -11.22
C SER A 147 -8.25 -12.94 -11.47
N ASP A 148 -8.96 -13.46 -10.46
CA ASP A 148 -9.94 -14.53 -10.66
C ASP A 148 -11.10 -14.09 -11.58
N ALA A 149 -11.57 -12.86 -11.43
CA ALA A 149 -12.64 -12.33 -12.26
C ALA A 149 -12.18 -12.15 -13.72
N ALA A 150 -11.01 -11.54 -13.93
CA ALA A 150 -10.41 -11.35 -15.25
C ALA A 150 -10.15 -12.71 -15.95
N LEU A 151 -9.61 -13.69 -15.21
CA LEU A 151 -9.34 -15.01 -15.73
C LEU A 151 -10.63 -15.72 -16.21
N ARG A 152 -11.72 -15.61 -15.42
CA ARG A 152 -13.03 -16.18 -15.84
C ARG A 152 -13.59 -15.51 -17.09
N GLN A 153 -13.42 -14.19 -17.20
CA GLN A 153 -13.88 -13.45 -18.36
C GLN A 153 -13.11 -13.87 -19.61
N VAL A 154 -11.78 -13.83 -19.56
CA VAL A 154 -10.92 -14.19 -20.70
C VAL A 154 -11.10 -15.66 -21.09
N ALA A 155 -11.16 -16.58 -20.12
CA ALA A 155 -11.39 -17.99 -20.39
C ALA A 155 -12.73 -18.26 -21.10
N GLY A 156 -13.78 -17.48 -20.78
CA GLY A 156 -15.09 -17.60 -21.44
C GLY A 156 -15.13 -17.05 -22.86
N GLU A 157 -14.14 -16.26 -23.29
CA GLU A 157 -14.06 -15.70 -24.64
C GLU A 157 -13.42 -16.68 -25.66
N TYR A 158 -12.57 -17.60 -25.18
CA TYR A 158 -11.80 -18.52 -26.02
C TYR A 158 -12.18 -19.97 -25.79
N ALA A 159 -12.15 -20.78 -26.86
CA ALA A 159 -12.24 -22.24 -26.75
C ALA A 159 -10.92 -22.80 -26.22
N TYR A 160 -10.97 -23.92 -25.49
CA TYR A 160 -9.77 -24.56 -24.97
C TYR A 160 -8.89 -25.14 -26.08
N ASP A 161 -9.48 -25.82 -27.05
CA ASP A 161 -8.78 -26.49 -28.14
C ASP A 161 -9.49 -26.20 -29.49
N ASP A 162 -8.77 -26.38 -30.58
CA ASP A 162 -9.33 -26.21 -31.96
C ASP A 162 -10.44 -27.22 -32.22
N ASN A 163 -11.61 -26.73 -32.57
CA ASN A 163 -12.61 -27.54 -33.22
C ASN A 163 -12.22 -27.72 -34.70
N GLU A 164 -12.40 -28.91 -35.26
CA GLU A 164 -12.04 -29.27 -36.63
C GLU A 164 -12.58 -28.34 -37.73
N HIS A 165 -13.45 -27.38 -37.36
CA HIS A 165 -14.13 -26.48 -38.30
C HIS A 165 -13.54 -25.06 -38.40
N ASP A 166 -12.73 -24.60 -37.46
CA ASP A 166 -12.16 -23.23 -37.46
C ASP A 166 -10.69 -23.24 -37.05
N LYS A 167 -9.81 -23.61 -38.00
CA LYS A 167 -8.35 -23.67 -37.79
C LYS A 167 -7.64 -22.36 -37.57
N ASN A 168 -8.34 -21.22 -37.50
CA ASN A 168 -7.78 -19.86 -37.35
C ASN A 168 -8.25 -19.11 -36.11
N GLU A 169 -9.09 -19.68 -35.27
CA GLU A 169 -9.43 -19.03 -33.98
C GLU A 169 -8.31 -19.24 -32.93
N LEU A 170 -8.00 -18.18 -32.20
CA LEU A 170 -7.14 -18.25 -31.00
C LEU A 170 -7.75 -19.15 -29.98
N THR A 171 -7.00 -20.14 -29.49
CA THR A 171 -7.43 -21.08 -28.45
C THR A 171 -6.63 -20.85 -27.16
N LEU A 172 -7.21 -21.21 -26.00
CA LEU A 172 -6.50 -21.12 -24.72
C LEU A 172 -5.19 -21.92 -24.72
N ARG A 173 -5.11 -22.98 -25.50
CA ARG A 173 -3.93 -23.84 -25.62
C ARG A 173 -2.88 -23.26 -26.56
N GLY A 174 -3.29 -22.62 -27.65
CA GLY A 174 -2.39 -22.15 -28.73
C GLY A 174 -2.01 -20.67 -28.62
N GLY A 175 -2.85 -19.83 -27.99
CA GLY A 175 -2.75 -18.38 -28.00
C GLY A 175 -2.12 -17.77 -26.73
N GLY A 176 -1.20 -18.44 -26.06
CA GLY A 176 -0.70 -18.05 -24.74
C GLY A 176 -0.19 -16.61 -24.61
N GLU A 177 0.53 -16.08 -25.60
CA GLU A 177 1.03 -14.68 -25.56
C GLU A 177 -0.10 -13.65 -25.71
N GLU A 178 -1.03 -13.86 -26.64
CA GLU A 178 -2.14 -12.95 -26.88
C GLU A 178 -3.10 -12.91 -25.69
N ILE A 179 -3.37 -14.07 -25.11
CA ILE A 179 -4.20 -14.22 -23.92
C ILE A 179 -3.55 -13.55 -22.70
N ASN A 180 -2.24 -13.68 -22.53
CA ASN A 180 -1.51 -12.99 -21.47
C ASN A 180 -1.58 -11.46 -21.63
N ASN A 181 -1.39 -10.94 -22.85
CA ASN A 181 -1.49 -9.51 -23.13
C ASN A 181 -2.91 -8.99 -22.83
N GLN A 182 -3.93 -9.76 -23.16
CA GLN A 182 -5.32 -9.40 -22.88
C GLN A 182 -5.61 -9.41 -21.36
N LEU A 183 -5.09 -10.39 -20.64
CA LEU A 183 -5.17 -10.42 -19.17
C LEU A 183 -4.46 -9.22 -18.53
N GLU A 184 -3.27 -8.87 -18.98
CA GLU A 184 -2.55 -7.68 -18.50
C GLU A 184 -3.32 -6.38 -18.74
N HIS A 185 -4.04 -6.30 -19.85
CA HIS A 185 -4.83 -5.10 -20.17
C HIS A 185 -6.11 -4.99 -19.30
N GLN A 186 -6.66 -6.11 -18.86
CA GLN A 186 -7.85 -6.14 -18.01
C GLN A 186 -7.55 -5.97 -16.51
N LEU A 187 -6.32 -6.25 -16.07
CA LEU A 187 -5.86 -6.11 -14.68
C LEU A 187 -5.26 -4.74 -14.40
#